data_96ba8dd32971d8621836e73a5f27fe09
#
_entry.id   96ba8dd32971d8621836e73a5f27fe09
#
_cell.length_a   1.000
_cell.length_b   1.000
_cell.length_c   1.000
_cell.angle_alpha   90.00
_cell.angle_beta   90.00
_cell.angle_gamma   90.00
#
_symmetry.space_group_name_H-M   'P 1'
#
loop_
_entity.id
_entity.type
_entity.pdbx_description
1 polymer ?
#
loop_
_entity_poly.entity_id
_entity_poly.type
_entity_poly.pdbx_seq_one_letter_code
_entity_poly.pdbx_strand_id
1 'polypeptide(L)'
;TVAQLTAYKNLGDVVIIDIVEGVPQGKALDLQESSCLQVFDSRVTGTNDYKDTANSDIVVITAGLPRKPGMSREDLLATNAKIVQSVTEQVMEHSRDPIIIVVSNPLDAMVYMAKKTGNLPKNKIIGMAGVLDSARLRTFVSLELGCSLVDVDAMVLGGHGDSMVPLPRYTSVSGISITELMTPEQIERVVERTRKGGAEIVALLKTGSAFYAPGASVVKMIEAILQDKRRILPC
;
A
#
# COMPACT_ATOMS: atom_id res chain seq x y z
N THR A 1 8.06 2.90 -6.78
CA THR A 1 8.34 3.05 -5.33
C THR A 1 8.37 1.69 -4.62
N VAL A 2 7.35 0.80 -4.74
CA VAL A 2 7.39 -0.53 -4.10
C VAL A 2 8.62 -1.30 -4.58
N ALA A 3 8.80 -1.50 -5.88
CA ALA A 3 9.94 -2.18 -6.46
C ALA A 3 11.28 -1.62 -5.98
N GLN A 4 11.42 -0.29 -6.02
CA GLN A 4 12.61 0.42 -5.56
C GLN A 4 12.94 0.15 -4.09
N LEU A 5 11.97 0.34 -3.20
CA LEU A 5 12.20 0.13 -1.77
C LEU A 5 12.43 -1.34 -1.40
N THR A 6 11.81 -2.28 -2.15
CA THR A 6 12.03 -3.72 -1.99
C THR A 6 13.48 -4.07 -2.38
N ALA A 7 13.94 -3.57 -3.53
CA ALA A 7 15.31 -3.77 -4.01
C ALA A 7 16.34 -3.14 -3.05
N TYR A 8 16.16 -1.87 -2.66
CA TYR A 8 17.08 -1.17 -1.75
C TYR A 8 17.24 -1.85 -0.39
N LYS A 9 16.22 -2.57 0.05
CA LYS A 9 16.26 -3.35 1.29
C LYS A 9 16.74 -4.80 1.09
N ASN A 10 17.11 -5.18 -0.12
CA ASN A 10 17.49 -6.55 -0.47
C ASN A 10 16.48 -7.60 0.02
N LEU A 11 15.18 -7.32 -0.14
CA LEU A 11 14.12 -8.22 0.33
C LEU A 11 13.85 -9.38 -0.62
N GLY A 12 14.32 -9.31 -1.87
CA GLY A 12 14.16 -10.34 -2.89
C GLY A 12 14.23 -9.75 -4.30
N ASP A 13 14.23 -10.61 -5.29
CA ASP A 13 14.15 -10.23 -6.70
C ASP A 13 12.78 -9.65 -7.02
N VAL A 14 12.72 -8.69 -7.93
CA VAL A 14 11.52 -7.94 -8.26
C VAL A 14 11.20 -8.03 -9.75
N VAL A 15 9.98 -8.44 -10.06
CA VAL A 15 9.43 -8.37 -11.42
C VAL A 15 8.41 -7.24 -11.48
N ILE A 16 8.64 -6.26 -12.35
CA ILE A 16 7.70 -5.18 -12.62
C ILE A 16 6.90 -5.54 -13.87
N ILE A 17 5.59 -5.64 -13.74
CA ILE A 17 4.70 -5.91 -14.86
C ILE A 17 3.75 -4.72 -15.11
N ASP A 18 3.55 -4.39 -16.37
CA ASP A 18 2.60 -3.38 -16.84
C ASP A 18 2.06 -3.80 -18.20
N ILE A 19 0.86 -3.34 -18.56
CA ILE A 19 0.26 -3.57 -19.88
C ILE A 19 0.87 -2.69 -20.97
N VAL A 20 1.54 -1.59 -20.59
CA VAL A 20 2.15 -0.65 -21.53
C VAL A 20 3.56 -1.15 -21.88
N GLU A 21 3.75 -1.51 -23.14
CA GLU A 21 5.02 -2.00 -23.65
C GLU A 21 6.17 -1.01 -23.43
N GLY A 22 7.32 -1.51 -23.02
CA GLY A 22 8.53 -0.73 -22.74
C GLY A 22 8.55 -0.03 -21.37
N VAL A 23 7.40 0.27 -20.80
CA VAL A 23 7.35 1.00 -19.52
C VAL A 23 7.94 0.19 -18.36
N PRO A 24 7.55 -1.06 -18.11
CA PRO A 24 8.14 -1.83 -17.03
C PRO A 24 9.62 -2.14 -17.28
N GLN A 25 10.02 -2.41 -18.53
CA GLN A 25 11.40 -2.68 -18.88
C GLN A 25 12.30 -1.46 -18.63
N GLY A 26 11.88 -0.28 -19.08
CA GLY A 26 12.62 0.97 -18.86
C GLY A 26 12.77 1.30 -17.36
N LYS A 27 11.70 1.17 -16.59
CA LYS A 27 11.75 1.40 -15.13
C LYS A 27 12.62 0.39 -14.39
N ALA A 28 12.60 -0.87 -14.81
CA ALA A 28 13.41 -1.92 -14.20
C ALA A 28 14.88 -1.71 -14.51
N LEU A 29 15.23 -1.36 -15.76
CA LEU A 29 16.60 -1.09 -16.16
C LEU A 29 17.18 0.10 -15.40
N ASP A 30 16.48 1.24 -15.36
CA ASP A 30 16.90 2.44 -14.62
C ASP A 30 17.13 2.12 -13.14
N LEU A 31 16.21 1.35 -12.52
CA LEU A 31 16.36 0.92 -11.14
C LEU A 31 17.55 -0.04 -10.97
N GLN A 32 17.74 -0.99 -11.88
CA GLN A 32 18.86 -1.95 -11.83
C GLN A 32 20.22 -1.24 -12.01
N GLU A 33 20.31 -0.23 -12.87
CA GLU A 33 21.51 0.58 -13.04
C GLU A 33 21.91 1.32 -11.76
N SER A 34 20.94 1.66 -10.90
CA SER A 34 21.22 2.29 -9.61
C SER A 34 21.81 1.33 -8.55
N SER A 35 21.84 0.02 -8.80
CA SER A 35 22.19 -1.00 -7.81
C SER A 35 23.59 -0.80 -7.21
N CYS A 36 24.59 -0.49 -8.03
CA CYS A 36 25.96 -0.26 -7.57
C CYS A 36 26.11 1.04 -6.74
N LEU A 37 25.22 1.99 -6.93
CA LEU A 37 25.21 3.28 -6.19
C LEU A 37 24.43 3.18 -4.87
N GLN A 38 23.35 2.40 -4.86
CA GLN A 38 22.46 2.18 -3.71
C GLN A 38 22.79 0.91 -2.91
N VAL A 39 23.78 0.14 -3.39
CA VAL A 39 24.33 -1.07 -2.75
C VAL A 39 23.24 -2.11 -2.47
N PHE A 40 22.59 -2.60 -3.52
CA PHE A 40 21.69 -3.74 -3.45
C PHE A 40 21.98 -4.77 -4.53
N ASP A 41 21.72 -6.06 -4.22
CA ASP A 41 21.97 -7.19 -5.11
C ASP A 41 20.68 -7.80 -5.69
N SER A 42 19.50 -7.34 -5.26
CA SER A 42 18.22 -7.77 -5.81
C SER A 42 18.17 -7.54 -7.31
N ARG A 43 17.76 -8.56 -8.06
CA ARG A 43 17.50 -8.43 -9.49
C ARG A 43 16.17 -7.74 -9.72
N VAL A 44 16.16 -6.73 -10.57
CA VAL A 44 14.94 -6.04 -10.99
C VAL A 44 14.72 -6.22 -12.48
N THR A 45 13.61 -6.82 -12.85
CA THR A 45 13.23 -7.07 -14.25
C THR A 45 11.89 -6.46 -14.57
N GLY A 46 11.70 -6.05 -15.82
CA GLY A 46 10.44 -5.50 -16.32
C GLY A 46 9.88 -6.34 -17.45
N THR A 47 8.57 -6.59 -17.46
CA THR A 47 7.93 -7.44 -18.46
C THR A 47 6.50 -6.99 -18.77
N ASN A 48 5.98 -7.43 -19.91
CA ASN A 48 4.56 -7.38 -20.27
C ASN A 48 3.93 -8.79 -20.30
N ASP A 49 4.71 -9.84 -20.02
CA ASP A 49 4.24 -11.23 -20.00
C ASP A 49 4.17 -11.77 -18.56
N TYR A 50 2.99 -12.23 -18.13
CA TYR A 50 2.80 -12.80 -16.80
C TYR A 50 3.60 -14.09 -16.55
N LYS A 51 4.09 -14.78 -17.58
CA LYS A 51 4.99 -15.94 -17.41
C LYS A 51 6.24 -15.60 -16.63
N ASP A 52 6.74 -14.38 -16.77
CA ASP A 52 7.93 -13.93 -16.05
C ASP A 52 7.66 -13.69 -14.55
N THR A 53 6.39 -13.70 -14.14
CA THR A 53 5.99 -13.63 -12.71
C THR A 53 5.86 -15.02 -12.06
N ALA A 54 6.27 -16.08 -12.77
CA ALA A 54 6.13 -17.45 -12.29
C ALA A 54 6.83 -17.66 -10.93
N ASN A 55 6.14 -18.39 -10.05
CA ASN A 55 6.61 -18.74 -8.71
C ASN A 55 6.90 -17.54 -7.80
N SER A 56 6.19 -16.41 -7.99
CA SER A 56 6.29 -15.29 -7.06
C SER A 56 5.77 -15.67 -5.67
N ASP A 57 6.56 -15.36 -4.63
CA ASP A 57 6.15 -15.55 -3.23
C ASP A 57 5.12 -14.49 -2.80
N ILE A 58 5.33 -13.26 -3.25
CA ILE A 58 4.44 -12.13 -2.95
C ILE A 58 4.11 -11.38 -4.25
N VAL A 59 2.84 -11.10 -4.44
CA VAL A 59 2.34 -10.29 -5.56
C VAL A 59 1.67 -9.03 -5.03
N VAL A 60 2.06 -7.88 -5.56
CA VAL A 60 1.47 -6.58 -5.19
C VAL A 60 0.65 -6.05 -6.35
N ILE A 61 -0.68 -5.96 -6.18
CA ILE A 61 -1.59 -5.46 -7.19
C ILE A 61 -1.86 -3.98 -6.97
N THR A 62 -1.26 -3.14 -7.82
CA THR A 62 -1.49 -1.69 -7.86
C THR A 62 -2.29 -1.26 -9.10
N ALA A 63 -2.61 -2.22 -9.96
CA ALA A 63 -3.32 -1.98 -11.21
C ALA A 63 -4.73 -1.47 -10.97
N GLY A 64 -5.12 -0.43 -11.71
CA GLY A 64 -6.45 0.17 -11.63
C GLY A 64 -6.45 1.59 -12.19
N LEU A 65 -7.63 2.09 -12.51
CA LEU A 65 -7.82 3.45 -12.97
C LEU A 65 -8.10 4.38 -11.78
N PRO A 66 -7.51 5.59 -11.78
CA PRO A 66 -7.93 6.64 -10.85
C PRO A 66 -9.33 7.14 -11.24
N ARG A 67 -10.07 7.64 -10.26
CA ARG A 67 -11.38 8.26 -10.52
C ARG A 67 -11.20 9.46 -11.44
N LYS A 68 -11.93 9.47 -12.56
CA LYS A 68 -11.96 10.59 -13.51
C LYS A 68 -13.15 11.50 -13.21
N PRO A 69 -13.08 12.80 -13.58
CA PRO A 69 -14.25 13.68 -13.55
C PRO A 69 -15.43 13.06 -14.32
N GLY A 70 -16.63 13.10 -13.73
CA GLY A 70 -17.83 12.51 -14.29
C GLY A 70 -18.02 11.00 -14.08
N MET A 71 -17.03 10.30 -13.56
CA MET A 71 -17.14 8.87 -13.25
C MET A 71 -17.84 8.65 -11.90
N SER A 72 -18.87 7.81 -11.87
CA SER A 72 -19.53 7.41 -10.63
C SER A 72 -18.63 6.51 -9.77
N ARG A 73 -18.98 6.31 -8.50
CA ARG A 73 -18.29 5.33 -7.64
C ARG A 73 -18.49 3.90 -8.15
N GLU A 74 -19.67 3.62 -8.70
CA GLU A 74 -20.04 2.30 -9.24
C GLU A 74 -19.27 1.98 -10.52
N ASP A 75 -19.11 2.96 -11.43
CA ASP A 75 -18.32 2.79 -12.65
C ASP A 75 -16.85 2.50 -12.33
N LEU A 76 -16.28 3.21 -11.35
CA LEU A 76 -14.92 2.97 -10.90
C LEU A 76 -14.78 1.57 -10.29
N LEU A 77 -15.73 1.19 -9.44
CA LEU A 77 -15.77 -0.13 -8.83
C LEU A 77 -15.82 -1.23 -9.90
N ALA A 78 -16.76 -1.14 -10.84
CA ALA A 78 -16.95 -2.13 -11.89
C ALA A 78 -15.71 -2.25 -12.80
N THR A 79 -15.09 -1.12 -13.14
CA THR A 79 -13.90 -1.11 -13.98
C THR A 79 -12.70 -1.73 -13.26
N ASN A 80 -12.41 -1.29 -12.04
CA ASN A 80 -11.28 -1.79 -11.29
C ASN A 80 -11.47 -3.25 -10.85
N ALA A 81 -12.71 -3.69 -10.60
CA ALA A 81 -12.99 -5.10 -10.32
C ALA A 81 -12.58 -6.01 -11.49
N LYS A 82 -12.89 -5.63 -12.73
CA LYS A 82 -12.46 -6.38 -13.92
C LYS A 82 -10.94 -6.41 -14.07
N ILE A 83 -10.27 -5.29 -13.81
CA ILE A 83 -8.80 -5.21 -13.87
C ILE A 83 -8.18 -6.13 -12.81
N VAL A 84 -8.60 -6.03 -11.55
CA VAL A 84 -8.07 -6.85 -10.46
C VAL A 84 -8.38 -8.33 -10.68
N GLN A 85 -9.57 -8.64 -11.20
CA GLN A 85 -9.93 -10.02 -11.59
C GLN A 85 -8.94 -10.55 -12.62
N SER A 86 -8.77 -9.87 -13.75
CA SER A 86 -7.87 -10.29 -14.83
C SER A 86 -6.42 -10.44 -14.36
N VAL A 87 -5.91 -9.49 -13.57
CA VAL A 87 -4.55 -9.57 -12.99
C VAL A 87 -4.44 -10.80 -12.08
N THR A 88 -5.43 -11.03 -11.23
CA THR A 88 -5.41 -12.18 -10.30
C THR A 88 -5.45 -13.51 -11.04
N GLU A 89 -6.29 -13.64 -12.07
CA GLU A 89 -6.37 -14.84 -12.91
C GLU A 89 -5.01 -15.17 -13.54
N GLN A 90 -4.37 -14.20 -14.17
CA GLN A 90 -3.06 -14.35 -14.80
C GLN A 90 -1.95 -14.67 -13.79
N VAL A 91 -1.95 -14.03 -12.62
CA VAL A 91 -1.01 -14.37 -11.55
C VAL A 91 -1.18 -15.80 -11.08
N MET A 92 -2.42 -16.26 -10.86
CA MET A 92 -2.70 -17.62 -10.38
C MET A 92 -2.38 -18.69 -11.41
N GLU A 93 -2.34 -18.36 -12.69
CA GLU A 93 -1.91 -19.28 -13.75
C GLU A 93 -0.42 -19.63 -13.63
N HIS A 94 0.41 -18.69 -13.15
CA HIS A 94 1.87 -18.83 -13.10
C HIS A 94 2.45 -18.98 -11.69
N SER A 95 1.71 -18.63 -10.64
CA SER A 95 2.14 -18.73 -9.24
C SER A 95 1.11 -19.48 -8.40
N ARG A 96 1.49 -20.64 -7.86
CA ARG A 96 0.59 -21.59 -7.20
C ARG A 96 0.01 -21.14 -5.88
N ASP A 97 0.80 -20.45 -5.06
CA ASP A 97 0.44 -20.13 -3.66
C ASP A 97 1.02 -18.77 -3.21
N PRO A 98 0.86 -17.71 -4.01
CA PRO A 98 1.41 -16.41 -3.67
C PRO A 98 0.64 -15.77 -2.50
N ILE A 99 1.31 -14.89 -1.76
CA ILE A 99 0.62 -13.92 -0.91
C ILE A 99 0.32 -12.69 -1.77
N ILE A 100 -0.96 -12.32 -1.86
CA ILE A 100 -1.39 -11.16 -2.66
C ILE A 100 -1.65 -9.98 -1.75
N ILE A 101 -0.96 -8.85 -2.01
CA ILE A 101 -1.19 -7.57 -1.34
C ILE A 101 -1.89 -6.65 -2.35
N VAL A 102 -3.13 -6.29 -2.07
CA VAL A 102 -3.92 -5.40 -2.93
C VAL A 102 -3.77 -3.96 -2.46
N VAL A 103 -3.53 -3.05 -3.41
CA VAL A 103 -3.42 -1.60 -3.20
C VAL A 103 -4.49 -0.84 -3.95
N SER A 104 -5.06 -1.46 -5.00
CA SER A 104 -6.06 -0.86 -5.89
C SER A 104 -7.33 -0.46 -5.16
N ASN A 105 -7.92 0.67 -5.57
CA ASN A 105 -9.13 1.22 -4.97
C ASN A 105 -10.38 0.98 -5.84
N PRO A 106 -11.58 0.86 -5.21
CA PRO A 106 -11.88 0.84 -3.77
C PRO A 106 -11.32 -0.41 -3.09
N LEU A 107 -10.44 -0.22 -2.07
CA LEU A 107 -9.58 -1.29 -1.57
C LEU A 107 -10.35 -2.53 -1.09
N ASP A 108 -11.31 -2.38 -0.18
CA ASP A 108 -12.00 -3.51 0.44
C ASP A 108 -12.70 -4.38 -0.62
N ALA A 109 -13.30 -3.73 -1.65
CA ALA A 109 -13.93 -4.43 -2.76
C ALA A 109 -12.91 -5.14 -3.67
N MET A 110 -11.74 -4.53 -3.89
CA MET A 110 -10.68 -5.12 -4.72
C MET A 110 -10.03 -6.32 -4.02
N VAL A 111 -9.84 -6.26 -2.70
CA VAL A 111 -9.38 -7.40 -1.89
C VAL A 111 -10.40 -8.55 -1.96
N TYR A 112 -11.70 -8.24 -1.85
CA TYR A 112 -12.76 -9.24 -2.00
C TYR A 112 -12.75 -9.87 -3.39
N MET A 113 -12.60 -9.05 -4.45
CA MET A 113 -12.52 -9.54 -5.83
C MET A 113 -11.30 -10.46 -6.03
N ALA A 114 -10.12 -10.04 -5.61
CA ALA A 114 -8.90 -10.86 -5.69
C ALA A 114 -9.06 -12.18 -4.94
N LYS A 115 -9.66 -12.16 -3.74
CA LYS A 115 -9.94 -13.37 -2.98
C LYS A 115 -10.89 -14.33 -3.70
N LYS A 116 -11.98 -13.80 -4.25
CA LYS A 116 -12.99 -14.59 -4.98
C LYS A 116 -12.40 -15.23 -6.24
N THR A 117 -11.59 -14.47 -6.97
CA THR A 117 -10.93 -14.91 -8.21
C THR A 117 -9.82 -15.92 -7.95
N GLY A 118 -8.91 -15.61 -7.03
CA GLY A 118 -7.72 -16.43 -6.75
C GLY A 118 -8.03 -17.71 -5.97
N ASN A 119 -9.21 -17.81 -5.38
CA ASN A 119 -9.62 -18.93 -4.52
C ASN A 119 -8.57 -19.31 -3.46
N LEU A 120 -7.79 -18.33 -3.02
CA LEU A 120 -6.75 -18.50 -2.01
C LEU A 120 -7.34 -18.44 -0.58
N PRO A 121 -6.70 -19.06 0.41
CA PRO A 121 -7.13 -18.96 1.79
C PRO A 121 -7.02 -17.50 2.29
N LYS A 122 -7.85 -17.15 3.28
CA LYS A 122 -8.00 -15.77 3.77
C LYS A 122 -6.66 -15.11 4.16
N ASN A 123 -5.73 -15.87 4.71
CA ASN A 123 -4.42 -15.38 5.15
C ASN A 123 -3.42 -15.15 4.00
N LYS A 124 -3.79 -15.44 2.76
CA LYS A 124 -2.95 -15.21 1.57
C LYS A 124 -3.35 -13.96 0.78
N ILE A 125 -4.45 -13.31 1.11
CA ILE A 125 -4.91 -12.10 0.42
C ILE A 125 -5.15 -11.00 1.44
N ILE A 126 -4.41 -9.90 1.32
CA ILE A 126 -4.39 -8.79 2.26
C ILE A 126 -4.56 -7.47 1.50
N GLY A 127 -5.22 -6.50 2.13
CA GLY A 127 -5.29 -5.13 1.62
C GLY A 127 -4.31 -4.21 2.34
N MET A 128 -3.60 -3.36 1.61
CA MET A 128 -2.79 -2.29 2.20
C MET A 128 -3.71 -1.12 2.56
N ALA A 129 -4.05 -0.99 3.84
CA ALA A 129 -5.00 0.00 4.37
C ALA A 129 -4.47 0.64 5.65
N GLY A 130 -4.77 0.04 6.79
CA GLY A 130 -4.51 0.60 8.11
C GLY A 130 -3.04 0.88 8.40
N VAL A 131 -2.10 0.19 7.76
CA VAL A 131 -0.66 0.51 7.85
C VAL A 131 -0.40 1.92 7.36
N LEU A 132 -0.99 2.31 6.21
CA LEU A 132 -0.90 3.65 5.65
C LEU A 132 -1.67 4.67 6.49
N ASP A 133 -2.89 4.33 6.90
CA ASP A 133 -3.75 5.24 7.65
C ASP A 133 -3.17 5.53 9.05
N SER A 134 -2.56 4.51 9.68
CA SER A 134 -1.81 4.68 10.93
C SER A 134 -0.57 5.56 10.75
N ALA A 135 0.14 5.43 9.62
CA ALA A 135 1.27 6.31 9.32
C ALA A 135 0.84 7.78 9.15
N ARG A 136 -0.33 8.03 8.54
CA ARG A 136 -0.93 9.37 8.45
C ARG A 136 -1.27 9.94 9.83
N LEU A 137 -1.95 9.14 10.67
CA LEU A 137 -2.29 9.56 12.03
C LEU A 137 -1.03 9.91 12.84
N ARG A 138 0.01 9.07 12.79
CA ARG A 138 1.31 9.35 13.42
C ARG A 138 1.91 10.67 12.94
N THR A 139 1.88 10.91 11.63
CA THR A 139 2.40 12.14 11.03
C THR A 139 1.64 13.37 11.53
N PHE A 140 0.31 13.32 11.55
CA PHE A 140 -0.47 14.48 11.96
C PHE A 140 -0.40 14.75 13.46
N VAL A 141 -0.29 13.72 14.29
CA VAL A 141 -0.02 13.89 15.73
C VAL A 141 1.38 14.52 15.95
N SER A 142 2.40 14.01 15.26
CA SER A 142 3.75 14.55 15.33
C SER A 142 3.79 16.04 14.93
N LEU A 143 3.11 16.42 13.85
CA LEU A 143 3.01 17.80 13.39
C LEU A 143 2.23 18.70 14.36
N GLU A 144 1.15 18.22 14.96
CA GLU A 144 0.33 18.98 15.91
C GLU A 144 1.08 19.26 17.23
N LEU A 145 1.86 18.28 17.70
CA LEU A 145 2.61 18.38 18.96
C LEU A 145 4.04 18.92 18.78
N GLY A 146 4.54 19.01 17.55
CA GLY A 146 5.93 19.41 17.30
C GLY A 146 6.96 18.40 17.83
N CYS A 147 6.61 17.12 17.92
CA CYS A 147 7.47 16.05 18.42
C CYS A 147 8.01 15.15 17.30
N SER A 148 9.00 14.32 17.61
CA SER A 148 9.53 13.34 16.66
C SER A 148 8.49 12.32 16.25
N LEU A 149 8.38 12.03 14.95
CA LEU A 149 7.52 10.99 14.40
C LEU A 149 7.86 9.58 14.94
N VAL A 150 9.11 9.35 15.32
CA VAL A 150 9.57 8.07 15.85
C VAL A 150 8.93 7.75 17.20
N ASP A 151 8.63 8.79 17.98
CA ASP A 151 8.06 8.65 19.32
C ASP A 151 6.54 8.48 19.31
N VAL A 152 5.89 8.58 18.13
CA VAL A 152 4.43 8.45 18.01
C VAL A 152 4.06 7.01 17.64
N ASP A 153 3.26 6.36 18.47
CA ASP A 153 2.57 5.12 18.15
C ASP A 153 1.08 5.37 17.93
N ALA A 154 0.56 4.83 16.82
CA ALA A 154 -0.84 4.98 16.46
C ALA A 154 -1.36 3.77 15.69
N MET A 155 -2.66 3.55 15.80
CA MET A 155 -3.37 2.50 15.08
C MET A 155 -4.68 3.04 14.51
N VAL A 156 -4.92 2.72 13.25
CA VAL A 156 -6.19 2.98 12.55
C VAL A 156 -6.73 1.64 12.06
N LEU A 157 -7.96 1.35 12.43
CA LEU A 157 -8.70 0.14 12.04
C LEU A 157 -9.87 0.50 11.12
N GLY A 158 -10.71 -0.47 10.81
CA GLY A 158 -11.89 -0.30 9.94
C GLY A 158 -11.55 -0.36 8.46
N GLY A 159 -12.51 0.00 7.61
CA GLY A 159 -12.33 0.03 6.16
C GLY A 159 -11.44 1.19 5.71
N HIS A 160 -10.85 1.08 4.53
CA HIS A 160 -10.04 2.16 3.97
C HIS A 160 -10.91 3.25 3.34
N GLY A 161 -10.90 4.45 3.93
CA GLY A 161 -11.70 5.61 3.52
C GLY A 161 -12.59 6.15 4.63
N ASP A 162 -13.84 6.53 4.31
CA ASP A 162 -14.76 7.17 5.26
C ASP A 162 -15.11 6.30 6.47
N SER A 163 -14.98 4.98 6.35
CA SER A 163 -15.27 3.99 7.40
C SER A 163 -14.06 3.64 8.26
N MET A 164 -12.92 4.32 8.10
CA MET A 164 -11.76 4.09 8.96
C MET A 164 -12.05 4.54 10.40
N VAL A 165 -11.45 3.84 11.34
CA VAL A 165 -11.59 4.06 12.78
C VAL A 165 -10.22 4.38 13.37
N PRO A 166 -9.77 5.65 13.38
CA PRO A 166 -8.62 6.07 14.16
C PRO A 166 -8.86 5.84 15.64
N LEU A 167 -7.82 5.45 16.38
CA LEU A 167 -7.92 5.09 17.81
C LEU A 167 -7.14 6.08 18.69
N PRO A 168 -7.66 7.30 18.97
CA PRO A 168 -6.95 8.30 19.76
C PRO A 168 -6.56 7.79 21.15
N ARG A 169 -7.43 7.03 21.82
CA ARG A 169 -7.16 6.46 23.15
C ARG A 169 -5.92 5.55 23.18
N TYR A 170 -5.64 4.88 22.05
CA TYR A 170 -4.50 3.96 21.90
C TYR A 170 -3.37 4.57 21.07
N THR A 171 -3.47 5.85 20.75
CA THR A 171 -2.39 6.62 20.13
C THR A 171 -1.59 7.31 21.22
N SER A 172 -0.27 7.14 21.21
CA SER A 172 0.61 7.65 22.25
C SER A 172 1.86 8.31 21.69
N VAL A 173 2.46 9.16 22.49
CA VAL A 173 3.81 9.71 22.27
C VAL A 173 4.67 9.25 23.44
N SER A 174 5.69 8.44 23.17
CA SER A 174 6.55 7.82 24.19
C SER A 174 5.75 7.18 25.34
N GLY A 175 4.62 6.51 25.00
CA GLY A 175 3.78 5.80 25.96
C GLY A 175 2.69 6.65 26.65
N ILE A 176 2.68 7.97 26.47
CA ILE A 176 1.63 8.84 27.02
C ILE A 176 0.53 9.00 25.96
N SER A 177 -0.72 8.72 26.35
CA SER A 177 -1.85 8.83 25.41
C SER A 177 -2.02 10.26 24.92
N ILE A 178 -2.35 10.43 23.63
CA ILE A 178 -2.65 11.75 23.08
C ILE A 178 -3.88 12.39 23.73
N THR A 179 -4.73 11.61 24.38
CA THR A 179 -5.87 12.15 25.16
C THR A 179 -5.44 12.91 26.42
N GLU A 180 -4.19 12.74 26.85
CA GLU A 180 -3.58 13.50 27.95
C GLU A 180 -2.70 14.65 27.46
N LEU A 181 -2.23 14.58 26.22
CA LEU A 181 -1.30 15.54 25.63
C LEU A 181 -1.98 16.61 24.75
N MET A 182 -3.19 16.33 24.29
CA MET A 182 -3.90 17.15 23.31
C MET A 182 -5.32 17.48 23.80
N THR A 183 -5.82 18.65 23.40
CA THR A 183 -7.23 18.98 23.64
C THR A 183 -8.15 18.16 22.74
N PRO A 184 -9.44 18.01 23.10
CA PRO A 184 -10.41 17.33 22.23
C PRO A 184 -10.46 17.88 20.79
N GLU A 185 -10.34 19.20 20.64
CA GLU A 185 -10.36 19.88 19.34
C GLU A 185 -9.11 19.55 18.51
N GLN A 186 -7.95 19.42 19.16
CA GLN A 186 -6.71 19.01 18.49
C GLN A 186 -6.83 17.55 18.01
N ILE A 187 -7.36 16.67 18.86
CA ILE A 187 -7.59 15.26 18.50
C ILE A 187 -8.55 15.15 17.32
N GLU A 188 -9.67 15.89 17.34
CA GLU A 188 -10.62 15.89 16.24
C GLU A 188 -9.98 16.35 14.92
N ARG A 189 -9.16 17.42 14.94
CA ARG A 189 -8.43 17.90 13.76
C ARG A 189 -7.51 16.84 13.17
N VAL A 190 -6.70 16.16 13.98
CA VAL A 190 -5.76 15.15 13.48
C VAL A 190 -6.49 13.90 12.97
N VAL A 191 -7.58 13.51 13.62
CA VAL A 191 -8.44 12.40 13.20
C VAL A 191 -9.10 12.71 11.85
N GLU A 192 -9.69 13.88 11.72
CA GLU A 192 -10.35 14.29 10.48
C GLU A 192 -9.35 14.45 9.32
N ARG A 193 -8.18 15.02 9.59
CA ARG A 193 -7.10 15.12 8.60
C ARG A 193 -6.57 13.75 8.19
N THR A 194 -6.54 12.78 9.12
CA THR A 194 -6.16 11.39 8.80
C THR A 194 -7.14 10.77 7.80
N ARG A 195 -8.45 10.95 8.01
CA ARG A 195 -9.48 10.48 7.07
C ARG A 195 -9.35 11.11 5.69
N LYS A 196 -8.99 12.39 5.64
CA LYS A 196 -8.86 13.16 4.39
C LYS A 196 -7.46 13.14 3.79
N GLY A 197 -6.48 12.51 4.42
CA GLY A 197 -5.07 12.59 4.03
C GLY A 197 -4.77 12.19 2.58
N GLY A 198 -5.50 11.21 2.03
CA GLY A 198 -5.40 10.85 0.61
C GLY A 198 -5.95 11.95 -0.30
N ALA A 199 -7.10 12.52 0.04
CA ALA A 199 -7.73 13.59 -0.74
C ALA A 199 -6.91 14.90 -0.68
N GLU A 200 -6.31 15.22 0.46
CA GLU A 200 -5.40 16.37 0.63
C GLU A 200 -4.22 16.29 -0.35
N ILE A 201 -3.59 15.11 -0.46
CA ILE A 201 -2.45 14.90 -1.38
C ILE A 201 -2.90 15.03 -2.85
N VAL A 202 -4.04 14.45 -3.21
CA VAL A 202 -4.59 14.56 -4.58
C VAL A 202 -4.90 16.02 -4.94
N ALA A 203 -5.46 16.77 -4.00
CA ALA A 203 -5.77 18.20 -4.21
C ALA A 203 -4.50 19.04 -4.43
N LEU A 204 -3.41 18.72 -3.73
CA LEU A 204 -2.12 19.39 -3.86
C LEU A 204 -1.40 19.01 -5.16
N LEU A 205 -1.39 17.71 -5.51
CA LEU A 205 -0.70 17.22 -6.71
C LEU A 205 -1.43 17.57 -8.01
N LYS A 206 -2.75 17.80 -7.96
CA LYS A 206 -3.64 18.04 -9.10
C LYS A 206 -3.74 16.87 -10.09
N THR A 207 -2.65 16.13 -10.27
CA THR A 207 -2.57 14.92 -11.11
C THR A 207 -1.94 13.78 -10.34
N GLY A 208 -2.48 12.56 -10.47
CA GLY A 208 -1.98 11.39 -9.76
C GLY A 208 -2.50 11.27 -8.32
N SER A 209 -1.83 10.45 -7.54
CA SER A 209 -2.16 10.17 -6.13
C SER A 209 -0.88 9.95 -5.31
N ALA A 210 -1.02 9.81 -4.00
CA ALA A 210 0.09 9.44 -3.13
C ALA A 210 0.72 8.11 -3.58
N PHE A 211 2.05 8.02 -3.58
CA PHE A 211 2.78 6.79 -3.93
C PHE A 211 3.99 6.53 -3.02
N TYR A 212 4.53 7.52 -2.33
CA TYR A 212 5.63 7.31 -1.38
C TYR A 212 5.18 6.54 -0.13
N ALA A 213 4.22 7.08 0.60
CA ALA A 213 3.71 6.46 1.83
C ALA A 213 2.97 5.14 1.56
N PRO A 214 2.12 5.01 0.52
CA PRO A 214 1.56 3.72 0.11
C PRO A 214 2.64 2.69 -0.21
N GLY A 215 3.65 3.06 -1.00
CA GLY A 215 4.77 2.17 -1.33
C GLY A 215 5.55 1.71 -0.11
N ALA A 216 5.89 2.63 0.81
CA ALA A 216 6.56 2.30 2.06
C ALA A 216 5.71 1.39 2.95
N SER A 217 4.38 1.59 2.97
CA SER A 217 3.44 0.74 3.72
C SER A 217 3.43 -0.70 3.20
N VAL A 218 3.35 -0.86 1.87
CA VAL A 218 3.45 -2.19 1.23
C VAL A 218 4.77 -2.86 1.58
N VAL A 219 5.89 -2.15 1.44
CA VAL A 219 7.22 -2.73 1.71
C VAL A 219 7.38 -3.11 3.19
N LYS A 220 6.78 -2.36 4.12
CA LYS A 220 6.72 -2.74 5.53
C LYS A 220 5.96 -4.06 5.74
N MET A 221 4.89 -4.30 4.97
CA MET A 221 4.14 -5.57 4.99
C MET A 221 4.98 -6.70 4.38
N ILE A 222 5.61 -6.48 3.22
CA ILE A 222 6.51 -7.45 2.56
C ILE A 222 7.63 -7.86 3.51
N GLU A 223 8.31 -6.90 4.11
CA GLU A 223 9.40 -7.14 5.06
C GLU A 223 8.94 -7.95 6.28
N ALA A 224 7.75 -7.66 6.80
CA ALA A 224 7.19 -8.40 7.93
C ALA A 224 6.87 -9.86 7.58
N ILE A 225 6.44 -10.12 6.34
CA ILE A 225 6.12 -11.46 5.83
C ILE A 225 7.41 -12.23 5.56
N LEU A 226 8.31 -11.69 4.73
CA LEU A 226 9.52 -12.41 4.28
C LEU A 226 10.50 -12.71 5.42
N GLN A 227 10.55 -11.86 6.43
CA GLN A 227 11.47 -12.00 7.57
C GLN A 227 10.80 -12.54 8.84
N ASP A 228 9.57 -13.04 8.74
CA ASP A 228 8.76 -13.54 9.88
C ASP A 228 8.83 -12.63 11.13
N LYS A 229 8.69 -11.32 10.91
CA LYS A 229 8.86 -10.33 11.99
C LYS A 229 7.74 -10.36 13.04
N ARG A 230 6.70 -11.16 12.85
CA ARG A 230 5.55 -11.30 13.77
C ARG A 230 4.95 -9.94 14.16
N ARG A 231 4.91 -9.00 13.21
CA ARG A 231 4.37 -7.65 13.43
C ARG A 231 2.85 -7.68 13.44
N ILE A 232 2.27 -6.89 14.34
CA ILE A 232 0.85 -6.57 14.30
C ILE A 232 0.71 -5.34 13.41
N LEU A 233 0.10 -5.50 12.23
CA LEU A 233 -0.12 -4.45 11.25
C LEU A 233 -1.60 -4.43 10.87
N PRO A 234 -2.29 -3.28 10.97
CA PRO A 234 -3.67 -3.17 10.50
C PRO A 234 -3.71 -3.20 8.97
N CYS A 235 -4.60 -4.03 8.40
CA CYS A 235 -4.75 -4.22 6.95
C CYS A 235 -6.21 -4.51 6.59
#